data_46378c3a8ae0bb1382a7f04c7c283900
#
_entry.id   46378c3a8ae0bb1382a7f04c7c283900
#
_cell.length_a   1.000
_cell.length_b   1.000
_cell.length_c   1.000
_cell.angle_alpha   90.00
_cell.angle_beta   90.00
_cell.angle_gamma   90.00
#
_symmetry.space_group_name_H-M   'P 1'
#
loop_
_entity.id
_entity.type
_entity.pdbx_description
1 polymer ?
#
loop_
_entity_poly.entity_id
_entity_poly.type
_entity_poly.pdbx_seq_one_letter_code
_entity_poly.pdbx_strand_id
1 'polypeptide(L)'
;MDTKRLILAFVLIMGFLWLYNTVIMPPRPQVVPTPTVQATPAQSASPVVPMDEKTVQSLFKADEKSTDATQAAPSEVEATVLEAVAAAAQTDQIVVETGLYRARFSNKGAALVSFELKGYTDDLSFQDRQIAKNEKPPLDLIRRSADQNGLYPFLLSPFEGDALHKELNQALFTFGNEEKIRVDADSRTLSFRYADPVRSLSIEKRFTFYPDSYRVGVEIKLMQNGKERSAPIIFGPDLENRIVEEDRGAQAKLKISAHTGTDLVSQLIKDVKTLPQPDSPVQTAVGAVNGQFYWSAFHSTYFAAVIRTDPRFSQVRYAVLRQTIKEEKDGKIGERLEQSAYMIVDHCDAVFLGPKDERILEREEGLFPSLHEIIEYGWFGIIAKWMLKGIQFIHHYVPNYGWAIILFTVLLKLVLFPLTYTSSVSMAKMSELQPKIKALKKKYKNMKDPEQRRNLNIETMELYKREKVNPAGGCLPLLIQMPILFGFFQLLSVSISVRHEPWAFWIGDLSIKDPYYILPILFGVTQIVITRMTPSSGDAMNKKIMYLMPVFFTFIVLNLPSGLTLYWFVSNLLQMGQQHIINQKVHAARKEELTERKKEKRKAIS
;
A
#
# COMPACT_ATOMS: atom_id res chain seq x y z
N MET A 1 26.96 -26.73 -15.38
CA MET A 1 26.85 -25.28 -15.10
C MET A 1 27.95 -24.94 -14.12
N ASP A 2 28.75 -23.95 -14.43
CA ASP A 2 29.84 -23.52 -13.55
C ASP A 2 29.28 -23.05 -12.20
N THR A 3 29.91 -23.47 -11.12
CA THR A 3 29.60 -23.02 -9.75
C THR A 3 29.51 -21.50 -9.67
N LYS A 4 30.32 -20.79 -10.49
CA LYS A 4 30.28 -19.34 -10.65
C LYS A 4 28.96 -18.83 -11.22
N ARG A 5 28.33 -19.53 -12.18
CA ARG A 5 27.04 -19.14 -12.76
C ARG A 5 25.87 -19.40 -11.81
N LEU A 6 26.00 -20.43 -10.96
CA LEU A 6 25.00 -20.72 -9.95
C LEU A 6 25.11 -19.73 -8.78
N ILE A 7 26.33 -19.39 -8.37
CA ILE A 7 26.60 -18.31 -7.43
C ILE A 7 26.17 -16.98 -8.03
N LEU A 8 26.44 -16.73 -9.32
CA LEU A 8 25.99 -15.53 -10.02
C LEU A 8 24.46 -15.46 -10.11
N ALA A 9 23.79 -16.57 -10.41
CA ALA A 9 22.31 -16.63 -10.41
C ALA A 9 21.76 -16.41 -9.00
N PHE A 10 22.42 -16.97 -7.97
CA PHE A 10 22.06 -16.74 -6.57
C PHE A 10 22.30 -15.27 -6.17
N VAL A 11 23.45 -14.71 -6.51
CA VAL A 11 23.79 -13.30 -6.28
C VAL A 11 22.87 -12.37 -7.07
N LEU A 12 22.47 -12.75 -8.30
CA LEU A 12 21.49 -12.00 -9.10
C LEU A 12 20.09 -12.09 -8.50
N ILE A 13 19.67 -13.24 -7.98
CA ILE A 13 18.39 -13.39 -7.26
C ILE A 13 18.44 -12.61 -5.94
N MET A 14 19.52 -12.70 -5.20
CA MET A 14 19.72 -11.94 -3.96
C MET A 14 19.92 -10.44 -4.24
N GLY A 15 20.67 -10.10 -5.30
CA GLY A 15 20.81 -8.75 -5.80
C GLY A 15 19.49 -8.19 -6.32
N PHE A 16 18.66 -9.01 -6.96
CA PHE A 16 17.32 -8.63 -7.39
C PHE A 16 16.36 -8.48 -6.20
N LEU A 17 16.43 -9.35 -5.19
CA LEU A 17 15.66 -9.22 -3.95
C LEU A 17 16.14 -8.02 -3.12
N TRP A 18 17.45 -7.79 -3.06
CA TRP A 18 18.05 -6.61 -2.44
C TRP A 18 17.75 -5.34 -3.25
N LEU A 19 17.86 -5.40 -4.57
CA LEU A 19 17.48 -4.34 -5.50
C LEU A 19 15.96 -4.09 -5.46
N TYR A 20 15.14 -5.12 -5.33
CA TYR A 20 13.71 -5.01 -5.10
C TYR A 20 13.43 -4.28 -3.79
N ASN A 21 14.12 -4.60 -2.72
CA ASN A 21 13.97 -3.93 -1.42
C ASN A 21 14.59 -2.53 -1.37
N THR A 22 15.66 -2.26 -2.14
CA THR A 22 16.37 -0.98 -2.15
C THR A 22 15.97 -0.08 -3.32
N VAL A 23 15.54 -0.63 -4.47
CA VAL A 23 15.20 0.12 -5.70
C VAL A 23 13.69 0.18 -5.94
N ILE A 24 12.92 -0.83 -5.55
CA ILE A 24 11.44 -0.81 -5.65
C ILE A 24 10.84 -0.24 -4.37
N MET A 25 11.55 -0.31 -3.25
CA MET A 25 11.34 0.47 -2.04
C MET A 25 12.42 1.53 -1.77
N PRO A 26 13.19 2.06 -2.74
CA PRO A 26 14.12 3.12 -2.41
C PRO A 26 13.38 4.43 -2.23
N PRO A 27 13.92 5.34 -1.44
CA PRO A 27 13.68 6.75 -1.67
C PRO A 27 14.13 7.05 -3.12
N ARG A 28 13.23 7.55 -3.96
CA ARG A 28 13.60 7.96 -5.32
C ARG A 28 14.77 8.93 -5.25
N PRO A 29 15.78 8.83 -6.13
CA PRO A 29 16.91 9.72 -6.11
C PRO A 29 16.43 11.17 -6.23
N GLN A 30 17.01 12.04 -5.41
CA GLN A 30 16.81 13.49 -5.50
C GLN A 30 17.21 13.94 -6.89
N VAL A 31 16.28 14.49 -7.64
CA VAL A 31 16.58 15.13 -8.93
C VAL A 31 17.34 16.43 -8.62
N VAL A 32 18.60 16.48 -9.02
CA VAL A 32 19.41 17.69 -9.03
C VAL A 32 18.76 18.68 -10.00
N PRO A 33 18.53 19.94 -9.64
CA PRO A 33 17.91 20.91 -10.54
C PRO A 33 18.83 21.22 -11.72
N THR A 34 18.35 20.93 -12.93
CA THR A 34 18.98 21.40 -14.18
C THR A 34 18.46 22.78 -14.53
N PRO A 35 19.28 23.67 -15.14
CA PRO A 35 18.91 25.06 -15.37
C PRO A 35 17.81 25.23 -16.43
N THR A 36 17.02 26.24 -16.21
CA THR A 36 15.85 26.71 -16.93
C THR A 36 16.01 26.77 -18.45
N VAL A 37 15.17 26.07 -19.20
CA VAL A 37 14.92 26.29 -20.62
C VAL A 37 13.45 26.65 -20.81
N GLN A 38 13.19 27.63 -21.67
CA GLN A 38 11.91 28.28 -21.92
C GLN A 38 10.78 27.33 -22.37
N ALA A 39 9.57 27.67 -21.93
CA ALA A 39 8.35 26.88 -22.01
C ALA A 39 7.79 26.69 -23.42
N THR A 40 7.33 25.49 -23.71
CA THR A 40 6.31 25.15 -24.73
C THR A 40 5.22 24.32 -24.04
N PRO A 41 3.92 24.46 -24.41
CA PRO A 41 2.80 23.99 -23.57
C PRO A 41 2.51 22.50 -23.76
N ALA A 42 2.83 21.74 -22.78
CA ALA A 42 2.29 20.45 -22.31
C ALA A 42 3.27 19.86 -21.30
N GLN A 43 3.15 20.19 -20.03
CA GLN A 43 4.13 19.75 -19.02
C GLN A 43 3.49 18.91 -17.94
N SER A 44 4.11 17.73 -17.77
CA SER A 44 4.01 16.84 -16.64
C SER A 44 4.29 17.55 -15.30
N ALA A 45 3.55 17.18 -14.26
CA ALA A 45 3.71 17.68 -12.91
C ALA A 45 5.15 17.56 -12.39
N SER A 46 5.71 18.64 -11.84
CA SER A 46 7.05 18.69 -11.27
C SER A 46 7.11 18.14 -9.85
N PRO A 47 8.25 17.59 -9.39
CA PRO A 47 8.39 17.04 -8.05
C PRO A 47 8.32 18.12 -6.96
N VAL A 48 7.91 17.69 -5.77
CA VAL A 48 7.74 18.51 -4.56
C VAL A 48 9.07 19.15 -4.12
N VAL A 49 9.07 20.47 -3.96
CA VAL A 49 10.23 21.24 -3.52
C VAL A 49 9.95 21.82 -2.12
N PRO A 50 10.83 21.61 -1.12
CA PRO A 50 10.75 22.32 0.15
C PRO A 50 11.09 23.80 -0.07
N MET A 51 10.27 24.70 0.46
CA MET A 51 10.43 26.15 0.32
C MET A 51 11.05 26.79 1.56
N ASP A 52 11.85 27.82 1.38
CA ASP A 52 12.35 28.65 2.48
C ASP A 52 11.24 29.61 2.99
N GLU A 53 11.45 30.16 4.19
CA GLU A 53 10.46 30.98 4.89
C GLU A 53 10.10 32.27 4.12
N LYS A 54 11.05 32.85 3.36
CA LYS A 54 10.81 34.05 2.55
C LYS A 54 9.97 33.73 1.31
N THR A 55 10.19 32.58 0.71
CA THR A 55 9.43 32.08 -0.45
C THR A 55 8.01 31.69 -0.02
N VAL A 56 7.83 31.11 1.17
CA VAL A 56 6.53 30.82 1.76
C VAL A 56 5.73 32.11 1.97
N GLN A 57 6.35 33.14 2.58
CA GLN A 57 5.69 34.43 2.79
C GLN A 57 5.35 35.15 1.48
N SER A 58 6.16 34.98 0.43
CA SER A 58 5.89 35.60 -0.89
C SER A 58 4.72 34.92 -1.62
N LEU A 59 4.53 33.63 -1.45
CA LEU A 59 3.38 32.90 -2.02
C LEU A 59 2.05 33.35 -1.42
N PHE A 60 2.04 33.69 -0.14
CA PHE A 60 0.87 34.23 0.53
C PHE A 60 0.54 35.69 0.22
N LYS A 61 1.49 36.44 -0.39
CA LYS A 61 1.30 37.83 -0.79
C LYS A 61 0.92 38.05 -2.25
N ALA A 62 0.99 37.00 -3.09
CA ALA A 62 0.84 37.14 -4.54
C ALA A 62 -0.61 37.26 -5.04
N ASP A 63 -1.62 36.88 -4.23
CA ASP A 63 -3.01 36.80 -4.68
C ASP A 63 -3.84 38.09 -4.50
N GLU A 64 -3.22 39.20 -4.05
CA GLU A 64 -3.96 40.48 -3.96
C GLU A 64 -4.08 41.27 -5.29
N LYS A 65 -3.57 40.73 -6.41
CA LYS A 65 -3.42 41.50 -7.66
C LYS A 65 -4.02 40.92 -8.95
N SER A 66 -5.05 40.09 -8.88
CA SER A 66 -5.78 39.72 -10.11
C SER A 66 -7.30 39.65 -9.90
N THR A 67 -7.90 40.83 -9.70
CA THR A 67 -9.34 41.01 -9.91
C THR A 67 -9.56 42.24 -10.75
N ASP A 68 -9.33 42.10 -12.03
CA ASP A 68 -9.92 42.98 -13.03
C ASP A 68 -10.59 42.10 -14.10
N ALA A 69 -11.86 41.81 -13.91
CA ALA A 69 -12.72 41.29 -14.95
C ALA A 69 -14.20 41.64 -14.68
N THR A 70 -14.65 42.63 -15.45
CA THR A 70 -15.98 42.77 -16.01
C THR A 70 -17.15 43.02 -15.04
N GLN A 71 -17.49 44.29 -14.95
CA GLN A 71 -18.76 44.79 -14.42
C GLN A 71 -19.95 44.17 -15.12
N ALA A 72 -20.71 43.35 -14.37
CA ALA A 72 -22.12 43.14 -14.59
C ALA A 72 -22.89 43.94 -13.54
N ALA A 73 -23.90 44.67 -13.95
CA ALA A 73 -24.67 45.61 -13.15
C ALA A 73 -25.21 45.02 -11.83
N PRO A 74 -25.29 45.80 -10.75
CA PRO A 74 -25.77 45.33 -9.48
C PRO A 74 -27.27 45.13 -9.49
N SER A 75 -27.72 43.90 -9.36
CA SER A 75 -29.05 43.57 -8.83
C SER A 75 -29.08 44.03 -7.38
N GLU A 76 -30.06 44.84 -7.01
CA GLU A 76 -30.32 45.23 -5.63
C GLU A 76 -30.52 44.00 -4.75
N VAL A 77 -29.48 43.63 -4.03
CA VAL A 77 -29.55 42.65 -2.93
C VAL A 77 -29.92 43.46 -1.70
N GLU A 78 -31.13 43.28 -1.19
CA GLU A 78 -31.55 43.75 0.14
C GLU A 78 -30.42 43.45 1.13
N ALA A 79 -29.90 44.49 1.76
CA ALA A 79 -28.94 44.41 2.85
C ALA A 79 -29.64 43.74 4.05
N THR A 80 -29.59 42.42 4.10
CA THR A 80 -29.98 41.67 5.29
C THR A 80 -29.12 42.13 6.45
N VAL A 81 -29.72 42.74 7.45
CA VAL A 81 -29.08 43.11 8.70
C VAL A 81 -28.52 41.84 9.31
N LEU A 82 -27.18 41.74 9.38
CA LEU A 82 -26.52 40.62 10.04
C LEU A 82 -26.86 40.70 11.53
N GLU A 83 -27.58 39.70 12.04
CA GLU A 83 -27.75 39.51 13.48
C GLU A 83 -26.54 38.75 14.04
N ALA A 84 -26.19 39.04 15.31
CA ALA A 84 -25.12 38.32 15.98
C ALA A 84 -25.50 36.84 16.14
N VAL A 85 -24.70 35.94 15.59
CA VAL A 85 -24.94 34.49 15.65
C VAL A 85 -23.70 33.79 16.21
N ALA A 86 -23.82 33.40 17.48
CA ALA A 86 -22.81 32.57 18.15
C ALA A 86 -23.48 31.65 19.18
N ALA A 87 -22.91 30.46 19.39
CA ALA A 87 -23.39 29.54 20.43
C ALA A 87 -22.96 30.01 21.83
N ALA A 88 -23.81 29.78 22.85
CA ALA A 88 -23.53 30.16 24.23
C ALA A 88 -22.53 29.23 24.95
N ALA A 89 -22.42 27.97 24.49
CA ALA A 89 -21.56 26.97 25.12
C ALA A 89 -20.84 26.09 24.07
N GLN A 90 -19.65 25.63 24.43
CA GLN A 90 -18.91 24.65 23.65
C GLN A 90 -19.54 23.26 23.81
N THR A 91 -19.68 22.53 22.72
CA THR A 91 -20.03 21.10 22.67
C THR A 91 -19.22 20.37 21.63
N ASP A 92 -18.74 19.17 21.98
CA ASP A 92 -18.02 18.24 21.11
C ASP A 92 -18.85 16.96 20.84
N GLN A 93 -20.17 17.03 21.13
CA GLN A 93 -21.08 15.88 21.09
C GLN A 93 -22.01 15.89 19.86
N ILE A 94 -21.71 16.70 18.85
CA ILE A 94 -22.51 16.74 17.62
C ILE A 94 -22.12 15.53 16.78
N VAL A 95 -23.00 14.53 16.71
CA VAL A 95 -22.73 13.21 16.12
C VAL A 95 -23.54 13.03 14.86
N VAL A 96 -22.86 12.69 13.77
CA VAL A 96 -23.49 12.21 12.54
C VAL A 96 -23.17 10.72 12.38
N GLU A 97 -24.21 9.90 12.24
CA GLU A 97 -24.07 8.46 12.18
C GLU A 97 -24.69 7.90 10.90
N THR A 98 -23.87 7.20 10.10
CA THR A 98 -24.27 6.45 8.89
C THR A 98 -24.15 4.94 9.14
N GLY A 99 -24.51 4.11 8.18
CA GLY A 99 -24.21 2.67 8.18
C GLY A 99 -22.71 2.35 8.20
N LEU A 100 -21.86 3.24 7.69
CA LEU A 100 -20.43 3.02 7.44
C LEU A 100 -19.52 3.63 8.51
N TYR A 101 -19.91 4.78 9.08
CA TYR A 101 -19.06 5.51 10.01
C TYR A 101 -19.88 6.34 11.01
N ARG A 102 -19.17 6.85 12.03
CA ARG A 102 -19.66 7.85 13.00
C ARG A 102 -18.70 9.02 12.99
N ALA A 103 -19.19 10.20 12.62
CA ALA A 103 -18.44 11.46 12.65
C ALA A 103 -18.87 12.30 13.85
N ARG A 104 -17.90 12.87 14.60
CA ARG A 104 -18.18 13.81 15.69
C ARG A 104 -17.59 15.17 15.36
N PHE A 105 -18.37 16.18 15.60
CA PHE A 105 -17.98 17.58 15.40
C PHE A 105 -17.98 18.35 16.72
N SER A 106 -17.07 19.32 16.80
CA SER A 106 -17.09 20.39 17.78
C SER A 106 -17.73 21.63 17.18
N ASN A 107 -18.55 22.35 17.95
CA ASN A 107 -19.01 23.66 17.53
C ASN A 107 -17.94 24.74 17.66
N LYS A 108 -16.84 24.46 18.35
CA LYS A 108 -15.66 25.34 18.39
C LYS A 108 -14.91 25.21 17.08
N GLY A 109 -14.88 26.33 16.32
CA GLY A 109 -14.30 26.34 14.97
C GLY A 109 -15.05 25.49 13.94
N ALA A 110 -16.18 24.84 14.30
CA ALA A 110 -16.92 23.88 13.48
C ALA A 110 -15.99 22.79 12.89
N ALA A 111 -15.24 22.12 13.77
CA ALA A 111 -14.19 21.18 13.45
C ALA A 111 -14.64 19.73 13.55
N LEU A 112 -14.08 18.85 12.71
CA LEU A 112 -14.30 17.40 12.80
C LEU A 112 -13.32 16.81 13.81
N VAL A 113 -13.82 16.34 14.96
CA VAL A 113 -12.97 15.87 16.07
C VAL A 113 -12.77 14.37 16.11
N SER A 114 -13.59 13.60 15.38
CA SER A 114 -13.47 12.14 15.33
C SER A 114 -14.19 11.60 14.07
N PHE A 115 -13.62 10.58 13.43
CA PHE A 115 -14.23 9.88 12.31
C PHE A 115 -14.00 8.37 12.47
N GLU A 116 -14.95 7.70 13.12
CA GLU A 116 -14.88 6.28 13.47
C GLU A 116 -15.46 5.42 12.36
N LEU A 117 -14.66 4.50 11.79
CA LEU A 117 -15.10 3.54 10.79
C LEU A 117 -15.72 2.30 11.44
N LYS A 118 -17.01 2.03 11.21
CA LYS A 118 -17.74 0.93 11.86
C LYS A 118 -17.27 -0.47 11.45
N GLY A 119 -16.81 -0.64 10.22
CA GLY A 119 -16.34 -1.93 9.69
C GLY A 119 -14.87 -2.24 9.97
N TYR A 120 -14.14 -1.32 10.62
CA TYR A 120 -12.70 -1.42 10.79
C TYR A 120 -12.31 -1.18 12.24
N THR A 121 -11.33 -1.92 12.71
CA THR A 121 -10.83 -1.83 14.09
C THR A 121 -9.43 -1.24 14.12
N ASP A 122 -9.09 -0.60 15.24
CA ASP A 122 -7.74 -0.09 15.49
C ASP A 122 -6.72 -1.24 15.56
N ASP A 123 -5.46 -0.98 15.16
CA ASP A 123 -4.36 -1.92 15.34
C ASP A 123 -3.93 -1.91 16.80
N LEU A 124 -4.42 -2.88 17.52
CA LEU A 124 -4.06 -3.11 18.93
C LEU A 124 -2.71 -3.84 19.01
N SER A 125 -2.07 -3.82 20.19
CA SER A 125 -0.85 -4.56 20.47
C SER A 125 -1.01 -6.05 20.14
N PHE A 126 0.11 -6.78 19.98
CA PHE A 126 0.08 -8.22 19.69
C PHE A 126 -0.77 -9.03 20.68
N GLN A 127 -0.77 -8.65 21.96
CA GLN A 127 -1.58 -9.28 23.00
C GLN A 127 -3.09 -9.02 22.79
N ASP A 128 -3.44 -7.83 22.34
CA ASP A 128 -4.84 -7.45 22.10
C ASP A 128 -5.39 -8.00 20.77
N ARG A 129 -4.54 -8.45 19.85
CA ARG A 129 -4.97 -9.07 18.56
C ARG A 129 -5.69 -10.40 18.73
N GLN A 130 -5.58 -11.05 19.90
CA GLN A 130 -6.33 -12.26 20.23
C GLN A 130 -7.77 -11.96 20.68
N ILE A 131 -8.08 -10.68 20.94
CA ILE A 131 -9.43 -10.24 21.30
C ILE A 131 -10.33 -10.40 20.06
N ALA A 132 -11.55 -10.92 20.27
CA ALA A 132 -12.50 -11.08 19.18
C ALA A 132 -12.73 -9.74 18.44
N LYS A 133 -12.91 -9.79 17.11
CA LYS A 133 -13.07 -8.60 16.25
C LYS A 133 -14.15 -7.65 16.77
N ASN A 134 -15.22 -8.20 17.38
CA ASN A 134 -16.35 -7.43 17.91
C ASN A 134 -16.05 -6.69 19.23
N GLU A 135 -14.96 -7.02 19.91
CA GLU A 135 -14.55 -6.41 21.19
C GLU A 135 -13.50 -5.31 21.00
N LYS A 136 -13.00 -5.16 19.76
CA LYS A 136 -12.01 -4.12 19.43
C LYS A 136 -12.70 -2.78 19.20
N PRO A 137 -12.11 -1.66 19.66
CA PRO A 137 -12.67 -0.35 19.38
C PRO A 137 -12.66 -0.07 17.88
N PRO A 138 -13.65 0.68 17.37
CA PRO A 138 -13.65 1.12 15.98
C PRO A 138 -12.44 2.00 15.69
N LEU A 139 -11.95 1.92 14.46
CA LEU A 139 -10.83 2.74 14.02
C LEU A 139 -11.26 4.19 13.86
N ASP A 140 -10.65 5.10 14.61
CA ASP A 140 -10.82 6.54 14.45
C ASP A 140 -9.67 7.10 13.59
N LEU A 141 -10.02 7.69 12.43
CA LEU A 141 -9.04 8.21 11.48
C LEU A 141 -8.42 9.56 11.89
N ILE A 142 -8.95 10.24 12.91
CA ILE A 142 -8.59 11.63 13.21
C ILE A 142 -8.13 11.85 14.65
N ARG A 143 -8.82 11.28 15.61
CA ARG A 143 -8.81 11.70 17.01
C ARG A 143 -7.43 11.87 17.64
N ARG A 144 -6.51 10.95 17.36
CA ARG A 144 -5.30 10.84 18.16
C ARG A 144 -4.27 11.93 17.92
N SER A 145 -3.92 12.16 16.67
CA SER A 145 -2.92 13.17 16.30
C SER A 145 -3.47 14.58 16.43
N ALA A 146 -4.79 14.75 16.24
CA ALA A 146 -5.45 16.04 16.41
C ALA A 146 -5.50 16.50 17.85
N ASP A 147 -5.76 15.58 18.80
CA ASP A 147 -5.79 15.89 20.23
C ASP A 147 -4.44 16.42 20.73
N GLN A 148 -3.33 15.96 20.16
CA GLN A 148 -1.99 16.38 20.56
C GLN A 148 -1.63 17.79 20.07
N ASN A 149 -2.06 18.17 18.86
CA ASN A 149 -1.70 19.42 18.24
C ASN A 149 -2.81 20.49 18.30
N GLY A 150 -4.03 20.12 18.71
CA GLY A 150 -5.20 20.99 18.71
C GLY A 150 -5.64 21.41 17.30
N LEU A 151 -5.15 20.75 16.25
CA LEU A 151 -5.42 21.05 14.86
C LEU A 151 -6.33 19.97 14.25
N TYR A 152 -7.61 20.27 14.16
CA TYR A 152 -8.63 19.36 13.63
C TYR A 152 -8.97 19.68 12.17
N PRO A 153 -9.41 18.69 11.38
CA PRO A 153 -9.91 18.93 10.03
C PRO A 153 -11.02 19.99 9.99
N PHE A 154 -11.01 20.75 8.90
CA PHE A 154 -11.93 21.86 8.62
C PHE A 154 -11.74 23.11 9.48
N LEU A 155 -10.74 23.18 10.37
CA LEU A 155 -10.28 24.46 10.91
C LEU A 155 -9.68 25.33 9.81
N LEU A 156 -9.80 26.64 9.91
CA LEU A 156 -9.12 27.57 9.02
C LEU A 156 -7.61 27.45 9.22
N SER A 157 -6.86 27.59 8.13
CA SER A 157 -5.41 27.38 8.15
C SER A 157 -4.71 28.34 9.12
N PRO A 158 -3.99 27.84 10.13
CA PRO A 158 -3.18 28.67 11.01
C PRO A 158 -1.81 29.01 10.41
N PHE A 159 -1.43 28.36 9.30
CA PHE A 159 -0.09 28.44 8.72
C PHE A 159 0.12 29.71 7.87
N GLU A 160 -0.92 30.45 7.58
CA GLU A 160 -0.88 31.70 6.78
C GLU A 160 -0.65 32.95 7.63
N GLY A 161 -0.60 32.80 8.96
CA GLY A 161 -0.40 33.94 9.86
C GLY A 161 -1.60 34.87 10.02
N ASP A 162 -2.77 34.50 9.44
CA ASP A 162 -3.98 35.32 9.54
C ASP A 162 -4.57 35.26 10.97
N ALA A 163 -4.62 36.40 11.63
CA ALA A 163 -5.16 36.53 12.99
C ALA A 163 -6.66 36.21 13.04
N LEU A 164 -7.40 36.53 11.97
CA LEU A 164 -8.83 36.21 11.85
C LEU A 164 -9.08 34.71 11.82
N HIS A 165 -8.25 33.94 11.10
CA HIS A 165 -8.37 32.47 11.08
C HIS A 165 -8.18 31.88 12.47
N LYS A 166 -7.20 32.36 13.24
CA LYS A 166 -6.96 31.91 14.61
C LYS A 166 -8.14 32.22 15.52
N GLU A 167 -8.73 33.40 15.37
CA GLU A 167 -9.91 33.82 16.13
C GLU A 167 -11.14 32.96 15.78
N LEU A 168 -11.45 32.79 14.50
CA LEU A 168 -12.57 31.99 14.04
C LEU A 168 -12.45 30.50 14.43
N ASN A 169 -11.23 29.98 14.55
CA ASN A 169 -10.99 28.63 15.06
C ASN A 169 -11.32 28.47 16.56
N GLN A 170 -11.37 29.56 17.32
CA GLN A 170 -11.79 29.57 18.73
C GLN A 170 -13.26 29.96 18.90
N ALA A 171 -13.89 30.51 17.86
CA ALA A 171 -15.29 30.93 17.90
C ALA A 171 -16.25 29.75 18.09
N LEU A 172 -17.35 29.99 18.82
CA LEU A 172 -18.41 29.01 19.02
C LEU A 172 -19.51 29.20 17.98
N PHE A 173 -19.62 28.24 17.08
CA PHE A 173 -20.62 28.26 16.01
C PHE A 173 -21.97 27.74 16.53
N THR A 174 -23.04 28.34 16.05
CA THR A 174 -24.39 27.74 16.15
C THR A 174 -24.55 26.63 15.13
N PHE A 175 -25.35 25.64 15.48
CA PHE A 175 -25.72 24.52 14.61
C PHE A 175 -27.21 24.24 14.80
N GLY A 176 -27.78 23.35 13.98
CA GLY A 176 -29.18 22.94 14.13
C GLY A 176 -29.44 22.26 15.47
N ASN A 177 -30.68 22.15 15.87
CA ASN A 177 -31.07 21.69 17.23
C ASN A 177 -30.80 20.20 17.52
N GLU A 178 -30.32 19.42 16.53
CA GLU A 178 -30.09 18.00 16.66
C GLU A 178 -28.61 17.71 16.95
N GLU A 179 -28.30 17.25 18.14
CA GLU A 179 -26.94 16.77 18.50
C GLU A 179 -26.62 15.40 17.89
N LYS A 180 -27.64 14.63 17.48
CA LYS A 180 -27.47 13.31 16.86
C LYS A 180 -28.27 13.22 15.56
N ILE A 181 -27.56 13.14 14.46
CA ILE A 181 -28.10 13.05 13.10
C ILE A 181 -27.86 11.63 12.56
N ARG A 182 -28.95 10.91 12.24
CA ARG A 182 -28.85 9.62 11.53
C ARG A 182 -29.07 9.81 10.04
N VAL A 183 -28.23 9.12 9.25
CA VAL A 183 -28.25 9.17 7.78
C VAL A 183 -28.47 7.73 7.28
N ASP A 184 -29.75 7.35 7.13
CA ASP A 184 -30.10 5.96 6.83
C ASP A 184 -30.52 5.77 5.34
N ALA A 185 -31.26 6.70 4.75
CA ALA A 185 -31.76 6.59 3.38
C ALA A 185 -31.39 7.80 2.50
N ASP A 186 -31.62 9.01 3.00
CA ASP A 186 -31.38 10.24 2.27
C ASP A 186 -30.16 10.98 2.83
N SER A 187 -29.53 11.80 1.97
CA SER A 187 -28.44 12.67 2.43
C SER A 187 -28.91 13.68 3.45
N ARG A 188 -28.10 13.96 4.45
CA ARG A 188 -28.36 14.95 5.50
C ARG A 188 -27.27 15.98 5.53
N THR A 189 -27.63 17.23 5.82
CA THR A 189 -26.69 18.35 5.92
C THR A 189 -26.65 18.92 7.34
N LEU A 190 -25.44 19.02 7.88
CA LEU A 190 -25.13 19.71 9.13
C LEU A 190 -24.52 21.06 8.79
N SER A 191 -25.12 22.15 9.29
CA SER A 191 -24.66 23.52 9.04
C SER A 191 -24.22 24.19 10.34
N PHE A 192 -23.05 24.81 10.28
CA PHE A 192 -22.49 25.63 11.34
C PHE A 192 -22.44 27.08 10.90
N ARG A 193 -22.88 28.01 11.76
CA ARG A 193 -22.90 29.45 11.44
C ARG A 193 -22.30 30.27 12.58
N TYR A 194 -21.56 31.29 12.21
CA TYR A 194 -21.07 32.34 13.11
C TYR A 194 -21.17 33.69 12.41
N ALA A 195 -21.65 34.72 13.10
CA ALA A 195 -21.71 36.07 12.58
C ALA A 195 -21.37 37.10 13.65
N ASP A 196 -20.53 38.07 13.26
CA ASP A 196 -20.20 39.26 14.03
C ASP A 196 -20.63 40.51 13.23
N PRO A 197 -21.78 41.12 13.58
CA PRO A 197 -22.31 42.28 12.87
C PRO A 197 -21.42 43.52 12.98
N VAL A 198 -20.69 43.67 14.09
CA VAL A 198 -19.81 44.83 14.33
C VAL A 198 -18.70 44.87 13.32
N ARG A 199 -18.17 43.72 12.91
CA ARG A 199 -17.11 43.57 11.90
C ARG A 199 -17.65 43.25 10.50
N SER A 200 -18.98 43.24 10.34
CA SER A 200 -19.61 42.77 9.10
C SER A 200 -19.04 41.42 8.62
N LEU A 201 -18.84 40.49 9.55
CA LEU A 201 -18.19 39.20 9.36
C LEU A 201 -19.22 38.08 9.55
N SER A 202 -19.26 37.13 8.63
CA SER A 202 -20.02 35.88 8.81
C SER A 202 -19.27 34.71 8.17
N ILE A 203 -19.39 33.55 8.79
CA ILE A 203 -18.88 32.29 8.24
C ILE A 203 -19.93 31.21 8.38
N GLU A 204 -20.15 30.47 7.30
CA GLU A 204 -21.00 29.28 7.26
C GLU A 204 -20.19 28.10 6.76
N LYS A 205 -20.27 26.97 7.48
CA LYS A 205 -19.69 25.69 7.09
C LYS A 205 -20.81 24.66 7.01
N ARG A 206 -21.00 24.03 5.84
CA ARG A 206 -22.01 23.01 5.59
C ARG A 206 -21.34 21.68 5.25
N PHE A 207 -21.80 20.61 5.88
CA PHE A 207 -21.33 19.25 5.68
C PHE A 207 -22.48 18.36 5.28
N THR A 208 -22.42 17.77 4.07
CA THR A 208 -23.47 16.88 3.56
C THR A 208 -22.99 15.44 3.59
N PHE A 209 -23.73 14.58 4.28
CA PHE A 209 -23.43 13.17 4.49
C PHE A 209 -24.33 12.29 3.64
N TYR A 210 -23.77 11.19 3.16
CA TYR A 210 -24.47 10.22 2.29
C TYR A 210 -24.53 8.85 2.98
N PRO A 211 -25.66 8.10 2.88
CA PRO A 211 -25.86 6.86 3.64
C PRO A 211 -24.85 5.76 3.28
N ASP A 212 -24.56 5.58 1.98
CA ASP A 212 -23.77 4.46 1.45
C ASP A 212 -22.40 4.87 0.90
N SER A 213 -21.87 6.02 1.30
CA SER A 213 -20.59 6.53 0.84
C SER A 213 -19.77 7.07 2.00
N TYR A 214 -18.44 6.90 1.92
CA TYR A 214 -17.47 7.54 2.82
C TYR A 214 -17.20 9.01 2.42
N ARG A 215 -17.95 9.53 1.47
CA ARG A 215 -17.85 10.90 1.00
C ARG A 215 -18.62 11.83 1.93
N VAL A 216 -18.07 13.01 2.13
CA VAL A 216 -18.71 14.16 2.80
C VAL A 216 -18.63 15.35 1.85
N GLY A 217 -19.78 15.93 1.48
CA GLY A 217 -19.82 17.20 0.77
C GLY A 217 -19.46 18.33 1.73
N VAL A 218 -18.71 19.32 1.25
CA VAL A 218 -18.20 20.43 2.07
C VAL A 218 -18.44 21.75 1.36
N GLU A 219 -19.03 22.71 2.04
CA GLU A 219 -19.20 24.09 1.55
C GLU A 219 -18.82 25.04 2.68
N ILE A 220 -17.85 25.93 2.43
CA ILE A 220 -17.39 26.91 3.40
C ILE A 220 -17.43 28.29 2.76
N LYS A 221 -18.18 29.21 3.38
CA LYS A 221 -18.33 30.59 2.91
C LYS A 221 -17.94 31.54 4.04
N LEU A 222 -16.90 32.33 3.81
CA LEU A 222 -16.46 33.41 4.70
C LEU A 222 -16.77 34.76 4.00
N MET A 223 -17.64 35.54 4.63
CA MET A 223 -18.01 36.86 4.12
C MET A 223 -17.50 37.93 5.07
N GLN A 224 -16.85 38.96 4.53
CA GLN A 224 -16.40 40.14 5.27
C GLN A 224 -16.72 41.41 4.48
N ASN A 225 -17.41 42.35 5.09
CA ASN A 225 -17.85 43.60 4.47
C ASN A 225 -18.66 43.34 3.16
N GLY A 226 -19.51 42.31 3.15
CA GLY A 226 -20.34 41.93 1.99
C GLY A 226 -19.58 41.27 0.83
N LYS A 227 -18.28 41.00 0.97
CA LYS A 227 -17.46 40.31 -0.02
C LYS A 227 -17.03 38.95 0.49
N GLU A 228 -17.01 37.98 -0.42
CA GLU A 228 -16.44 36.67 -0.11
C GLU A 228 -14.92 36.77 0.06
N ARG A 229 -14.41 36.16 1.12
CA ARG A 229 -12.99 36.09 1.45
C ARG A 229 -12.52 34.65 1.37
N SER A 230 -11.28 34.45 0.92
CA SER A 230 -10.64 33.14 0.95
C SER A 230 -10.61 32.58 2.39
N ALA A 231 -10.99 31.33 2.53
CA ALA A 231 -11.06 30.61 3.80
C ALA A 231 -10.33 29.27 3.68
N PRO A 232 -9.01 29.28 3.48
CA PRO A 232 -8.23 28.06 3.38
C PRO A 232 -8.39 27.25 4.66
N ILE A 233 -8.68 25.97 4.52
CA ILE A 233 -8.85 25.03 5.63
C ILE A 233 -7.66 24.10 5.73
N ILE A 234 -7.44 23.57 6.91
CA ILE A 234 -6.57 22.41 7.09
C ILE A 234 -7.37 21.13 7.00
N PHE A 235 -6.75 20.12 6.40
CA PHE A 235 -7.28 18.76 6.35
C PHE A 235 -6.16 17.78 6.72
N GLY A 236 -6.39 17.01 7.71
CA GLY A 236 -5.45 16.18 8.44
C GLY A 236 -5.89 16.15 9.89
N PRO A 237 -5.23 15.55 10.79
CA PRO A 237 -3.93 14.91 10.72
C PRO A 237 -3.96 13.56 10.03
N ASP A 238 -2.77 13.04 9.88
CA ASP A 238 -2.48 11.77 9.25
C ASP A 238 -3.39 10.65 9.74
N LEU A 239 -3.77 9.81 8.80
CA LEU A 239 -4.53 8.60 9.01
C LEU A 239 -3.68 7.60 9.79
N GLU A 240 -3.60 7.75 11.09
CA GLU A 240 -2.73 6.93 11.90
C GLU A 240 -3.30 5.52 12.06
N ASN A 241 -2.65 4.60 11.33
CA ASN A 241 -2.58 3.23 11.76
C ASN A 241 -1.54 3.15 12.85
N ARG A 242 -1.92 2.78 14.07
CA ARG A 242 -0.99 2.31 15.09
C ARG A 242 -0.31 1.04 14.56
N ILE A 243 0.74 1.21 13.79
CA ILE A 243 1.65 0.11 13.56
C ILE A 243 2.51 0.05 14.81
N VAL A 244 2.23 -0.94 15.61
CA VAL A 244 3.07 -1.30 16.75
C VAL A 244 4.51 -1.43 16.23
N GLU A 245 5.47 -0.83 16.92
CA GLU A 245 6.91 -0.79 16.56
C GLU A 245 7.54 -2.15 16.24
N GLU A 246 6.88 -3.26 16.60
CA GLU A 246 7.32 -4.63 16.35
C GLU A 246 7.18 -5.06 14.89
N ASP A 247 6.34 -4.42 14.08
CA ASP A 247 6.16 -4.71 12.65
C ASP A 247 6.87 -3.68 11.76
N ARG A 248 8.20 -3.51 11.96
CA ARG A 248 9.06 -2.62 11.15
C ARG A 248 9.02 -2.88 9.63
N GLY A 249 8.40 -3.98 9.18
CA GLY A 249 8.22 -4.29 7.75
C GLY A 249 7.07 -3.56 7.07
N ALA A 250 6.05 -3.15 7.82
CA ALA A 250 4.83 -2.51 7.33
C ALA A 250 4.63 -1.10 7.94
N GLN A 251 5.71 -0.33 8.14
CA GLN A 251 5.54 1.08 8.53
C GLN A 251 4.54 1.71 7.58
N ALA A 252 3.46 2.25 8.14
CA ALA A 252 2.47 2.99 7.38
C ALA A 252 3.21 4.07 6.61
N LYS A 253 3.34 3.83 5.31
CA LYS A 253 4.02 4.77 4.41
C LYS A 253 3.02 5.88 4.13
N LEU A 254 2.89 6.77 5.10
CA LEU A 254 2.05 7.93 4.93
C LEU A 254 2.58 8.76 3.76
N LYS A 255 1.71 9.00 2.79
CA LYS A 255 2.02 9.73 1.57
C LYS A 255 1.08 10.89 1.37
N ILE A 256 1.62 11.94 0.77
CA ILE A 256 0.84 12.97 0.09
C ILE A 256 0.79 12.58 -1.38
N SER A 257 -0.39 12.52 -1.96
CA SER A 257 -0.60 12.27 -3.38
C SER A 257 -1.55 13.28 -3.97
N ALA A 258 -1.36 13.59 -5.26
CA ALA A 258 -2.25 14.46 -6.01
C ALA A 258 -2.39 13.94 -7.44
N HIS A 259 -3.59 14.00 -8.01
CA HIS A 259 -3.90 13.43 -9.32
C HIS A 259 -4.25 14.52 -10.33
N THR A 260 -3.56 14.52 -11.47
CA THR A 260 -3.70 15.52 -12.54
C THR A 260 -4.84 15.22 -13.53
N GLY A 261 -5.54 14.10 -13.36
CA GLY A 261 -6.48 13.55 -14.35
C GLY A 261 -5.84 12.43 -15.18
N THR A 262 -4.51 12.45 -15.37
CA THR A 262 -3.77 11.41 -16.10
C THR A 262 -2.71 10.72 -15.24
N ASP A 263 -2.08 11.45 -14.34
CA ASP A 263 -0.93 10.97 -13.58
C ASP A 263 -1.12 11.17 -12.07
N LEU A 264 -0.66 10.20 -11.29
CA LEU A 264 -0.60 10.27 -9.84
C LEU A 264 0.80 10.69 -9.39
N VAL A 265 0.90 11.87 -8.76
CA VAL A 265 2.13 12.35 -8.11
C VAL A 265 2.07 12.00 -6.63
N SER A 266 3.09 11.32 -6.12
CA SER A 266 3.13 10.87 -4.72
C SER A 266 4.46 11.15 -4.04
N GLN A 267 4.43 11.60 -2.78
CA GLN A 267 5.60 11.80 -1.93
C GLN A 267 5.39 11.19 -0.55
N LEU A 268 6.43 10.53 -0.02
CA LEU A 268 6.45 10.06 1.37
C LEU A 268 6.65 11.23 2.32
N ILE A 269 5.82 11.33 3.36
CA ILE A 269 5.92 12.41 4.36
C ILE A 269 7.23 12.34 5.14
N LYS A 270 7.75 11.15 5.41
CA LYS A 270 9.05 10.97 6.10
C LYS A 270 10.22 11.62 5.37
N ASP A 271 10.12 11.77 4.04
CA ASP A 271 11.19 12.33 3.21
C ASP A 271 11.13 13.86 3.13
N VAL A 272 10.08 14.48 3.68
CA VAL A 272 9.95 15.94 3.79
C VAL A 272 10.92 16.43 4.87
N LYS A 273 11.84 17.33 4.50
CA LYS A 273 12.78 17.92 5.45
C LYS A 273 12.07 19.01 6.26
N THR A 274 12.08 18.90 7.57
CA THR A 274 11.58 19.93 8.50
C THR A 274 12.72 20.79 9.00
N LEU A 275 12.44 22.06 9.25
CA LEU A 275 13.39 23.00 9.84
C LEU A 275 13.09 23.17 11.33
N PRO A 276 14.12 23.19 12.22
CA PRO A 276 13.91 23.52 13.61
C PRO A 276 13.46 24.99 13.71
N GLN A 277 12.43 25.22 14.53
CA GLN A 277 12.01 26.59 14.84
C GLN A 277 12.70 27.06 16.12
N PRO A 278 13.21 28.31 16.15
CA PRO A 278 13.69 28.90 17.38
C PRO A 278 12.56 28.90 18.42
N ASP A 279 12.86 28.47 19.62
CA ASP A 279 11.93 28.45 20.78
C ASP A 279 10.72 27.50 20.70
N SER A 280 10.70 26.54 19.75
CA SER A 280 9.63 25.54 19.66
C SER A 280 10.19 24.12 19.64
N PRO A 281 9.63 23.19 20.46
CA PRO A 281 9.96 21.77 20.37
C PRO A 281 9.41 21.12 19.08
N VAL A 282 8.58 21.85 18.32
CA VAL A 282 7.94 21.37 17.09
C VAL A 282 8.72 21.90 15.89
N GLN A 283 9.23 20.99 15.08
CA GLN A 283 9.80 21.31 13.78
C GLN A 283 8.70 21.38 12.73
N THR A 284 8.69 22.40 11.90
CA THR A 284 7.65 22.59 10.88
C THR A 284 8.27 22.65 9.50
N ALA A 285 7.62 22.04 8.52
CA ALA A 285 7.85 22.28 7.11
C ALA A 285 6.52 22.60 6.43
N VAL A 286 6.50 23.66 5.64
CA VAL A 286 5.41 23.95 4.70
C VAL A 286 5.95 23.75 3.30
N GLY A 287 5.20 23.05 2.45
CA GLY A 287 5.59 22.77 1.09
C GLY A 287 4.39 22.81 0.15
N ALA A 288 4.69 22.69 -1.14
CA ALA A 288 3.66 22.64 -2.17
C ALA A 288 4.03 21.63 -3.25
N VAL A 289 3.00 20.97 -3.81
CA VAL A 289 3.07 20.21 -5.05
C VAL A 289 2.45 21.06 -6.15
N ASN A 290 3.24 21.40 -7.17
CA ASN A 290 2.78 22.23 -8.28
C ASN A 290 2.13 21.37 -9.37
N GLY A 291 1.01 21.83 -9.93
CA GLY A 291 0.26 21.16 -10.97
C GLY A 291 -1.23 21.47 -10.89
N GLN A 292 -1.97 21.14 -11.93
CA GLN A 292 -3.43 21.19 -11.91
C GLN A 292 -3.97 19.85 -11.43
N PHE A 293 -4.59 19.83 -10.25
CA PHE A 293 -5.03 18.59 -9.60
C PHE A 293 -6.55 18.55 -9.47
N TYR A 294 -7.14 17.40 -9.78
CA TYR A 294 -8.55 17.11 -9.55
C TYR A 294 -8.83 16.69 -8.10
N TRP A 295 -7.85 16.04 -7.48
CA TRP A 295 -7.90 15.69 -6.07
C TRP A 295 -6.49 15.58 -5.48
N SER A 296 -6.41 15.74 -4.18
CA SER A 296 -5.23 15.49 -3.37
C SER A 296 -5.58 14.62 -2.18
N ALA A 297 -4.61 13.88 -1.67
CA ALA A 297 -4.86 12.91 -0.62
C ALA A 297 -3.69 12.79 0.34
N PHE A 298 -4.02 12.61 1.63
CA PHE A 298 -3.19 11.83 2.53
C PHE A 298 -3.65 10.40 2.51
N HIS A 299 -2.71 9.45 2.43
CA HIS A 299 -3.06 8.06 2.53
C HIS A 299 -1.96 7.22 3.16
N SER A 300 -2.38 6.24 3.93
CA SER A 300 -1.56 5.16 4.45
C SER A 300 -1.63 3.94 3.51
N THR A 301 -1.18 2.78 3.99
CA THR A 301 -1.33 1.53 3.25
C THR A 301 -2.81 1.18 3.02
N TYR A 302 -3.67 1.39 4.02
CA TYR A 302 -5.05 0.88 4.03
C TYR A 302 -6.14 1.94 3.98
N PHE A 303 -5.85 3.18 4.34
CA PHE A 303 -6.84 4.26 4.43
C PHE A 303 -6.40 5.48 3.65
N ALA A 304 -7.38 6.27 3.23
CA ALA A 304 -7.16 7.52 2.54
C ALA A 304 -8.10 8.60 3.05
N ALA A 305 -7.56 9.81 3.11
CA ALA A 305 -8.27 11.06 3.24
C ALA A 305 -8.04 11.84 1.96
N VAL A 306 -9.04 11.90 1.10
CA VAL A 306 -8.96 12.51 -0.23
C VAL A 306 -9.81 13.76 -0.24
N ILE A 307 -9.28 14.83 -0.81
CA ILE A 307 -9.96 16.10 -0.98
C ILE A 307 -10.10 16.36 -2.48
N ARG A 308 -11.31 16.68 -2.91
CA ARG A 308 -11.52 17.20 -4.24
C ARG A 308 -10.97 18.63 -4.30
N THR A 309 -10.07 18.85 -5.23
CA THR A 309 -9.47 20.16 -5.49
C THR A 309 -9.99 20.71 -6.81
N ASP A 310 -10.05 22.04 -6.92
CA ASP A 310 -10.38 22.66 -8.18
C ASP A 310 -9.14 22.72 -9.09
N PRO A 311 -9.17 22.14 -10.30
CA PRO A 311 -8.02 22.15 -11.22
C PRO A 311 -7.54 23.55 -11.63
N ARG A 312 -8.35 24.59 -11.37
CA ARG A 312 -7.94 25.98 -11.60
C ARG A 312 -6.83 26.46 -10.66
N PHE A 313 -6.69 25.81 -9.48
CA PHE A 313 -5.58 26.07 -8.58
C PHE A 313 -4.35 25.26 -9.00
N SER A 314 -3.22 25.91 -9.09
CA SER A 314 -1.97 25.33 -9.64
C SER A 314 -1.10 24.61 -8.62
N GLN A 315 -1.57 24.45 -7.39
CA GLN A 315 -0.77 23.82 -6.33
C GLN A 315 -1.60 23.20 -5.21
N VAL A 316 -1.06 22.15 -4.61
CA VAL A 316 -1.54 21.55 -3.37
C VAL A 316 -0.52 21.86 -2.29
N ARG A 317 -0.93 22.63 -1.28
CA ARG A 317 -0.08 23.02 -0.15
C ARG A 317 -0.20 22.02 0.99
N TYR A 318 0.88 21.81 1.73
CA TYR A 318 0.88 20.94 2.89
C TYR A 318 1.79 21.46 3.99
N ALA A 319 1.50 21.10 5.24
CA ALA A 319 2.36 21.34 6.39
C ALA A 319 2.69 20.01 7.07
N VAL A 320 3.94 19.82 7.47
CA VAL A 320 4.40 18.67 8.25
C VAL A 320 4.97 19.17 9.56
N LEU A 321 4.44 18.66 10.66
CA LEU A 321 4.89 18.94 12.01
C LEU A 321 5.62 17.72 12.55
N ARG A 322 6.78 17.92 13.19
CA ARG A 322 7.54 16.89 13.88
C ARG A 322 7.80 17.30 15.31
N GLN A 323 7.47 16.44 16.24
CA GLN A 323 7.68 16.65 17.66
C GLN A 323 8.32 15.42 18.31
N THR A 324 9.32 15.64 19.16
CA THR A 324 9.89 14.56 19.97
C THR A 324 9.07 14.41 21.23
N ILE A 325 8.44 13.25 21.40
CA ILE A 325 7.67 12.90 22.58
C ILE A 325 8.50 11.97 23.47
N LYS A 326 8.48 12.22 24.77
CA LYS A 326 9.07 11.30 25.77
C LYS A 326 8.01 10.28 26.17
N GLU A 327 8.27 9.02 25.88
CA GLU A 327 7.39 7.90 26.25
C GLU A 327 8.10 7.02 27.27
N GLU A 328 7.42 6.73 28.37
CA GLU A 328 7.91 5.78 29.38
C GLU A 328 7.39 4.38 29.04
N LYS A 329 8.30 3.46 28.71
CA LYS A 329 7.98 2.07 28.42
C LYS A 329 8.89 1.18 29.29
N ASP A 330 8.30 0.28 30.07
CA ASP A 330 9.01 -0.64 30.97
C ASP A 330 9.98 0.06 31.95
N GLY A 331 9.61 1.22 32.47
CA GLY A 331 10.42 2.02 33.39
C GLY A 331 11.62 2.71 32.74
N LYS A 332 11.69 2.74 31.40
CA LYS A 332 12.70 3.48 30.64
C LYS A 332 12.03 4.60 29.85
N ILE A 333 12.60 5.80 29.96
CA ILE A 333 12.18 6.95 29.16
C ILE A 333 12.85 6.84 27.80
N GLY A 334 12.06 6.59 26.76
CA GLY A 334 12.48 6.63 25.35
C GLY A 334 12.04 7.94 24.69
N GLU A 335 12.77 8.39 23.69
CA GLU A 335 12.35 9.48 22.82
C GLU A 335 11.75 8.92 21.54
N ARG A 336 10.52 9.34 21.23
CA ARG A 336 9.82 8.99 19.99
C ARG A 336 9.60 10.26 19.17
N LEU A 337 9.96 10.21 17.89
CA LEU A 337 9.62 11.27 16.94
C LEU A 337 8.19 11.03 16.43
N GLU A 338 7.28 11.92 16.78
CA GLU A 338 5.93 11.95 16.24
C GLU A 338 5.88 12.95 15.08
N GLN A 339 5.15 12.59 14.04
CA GLN A 339 5.03 13.37 12.83
C GLN A 339 3.56 13.47 12.44
N SER A 340 3.07 14.67 12.24
CA SER A 340 1.72 14.99 11.75
C SER A 340 1.80 15.76 10.45
N ALA A 341 0.86 15.53 9.55
CA ALA A 341 0.82 16.20 8.27
C ALA A 341 -0.58 16.73 7.95
N TYR A 342 -0.64 17.92 7.38
CA TYR A 342 -1.87 18.62 7.05
C TYR A 342 -1.82 19.09 5.60
N MET A 343 -2.91 18.91 4.85
CA MET A 343 -3.12 19.64 3.60
C MET A 343 -3.75 21.00 3.91
N ILE A 344 -3.32 22.03 3.18
CA ILE A 344 -3.88 23.37 3.23
C ILE A 344 -4.66 23.54 1.93
N VAL A 345 -5.97 23.69 2.04
CA VAL A 345 -6.90 23.62 0.92
C VAL A 345 -7.67 24.92 0.80
N ASP A 346 -7.50 25.62 -0.31
CA ASP A 346 -8.17 26.90 -0.57
C ASP A 346 -9.63 26.72 -0.97
N HIS A 347 -9.92 25.63 -1.69
CA HIS A 347 -11.27 25.29 -2.11
C HIS A 347 -11.51 23.78 -1.97
N CYS A 348 -12.60 23.41 -1.32
CA CYS A 348 -12.98 22.02 -1.10
C CYS A 348 -14.49 21.92 -1.20
N ASP A 349 -15.00 21.06 -2.10
CA ASP A 349 -16.43 20.78 -2.24
C ASP A 349 -16.80 19.35 -1.82
N ALA A 350 -15.80 18.46 -1.73
CA ALA A 350 -16.00 17.11 -1.25
C ALA A 350 -14.71 16.52 -0.66
N VAL A 351 -14.89 15.71 0.37
CA VAL A 351 -13.82 14.88 0.94
C VAL A 351 -14.27 13.42 0.97
N PHE A 352 -13.31 12.51 0.84
CA PHE A 352 -13.49 11.08 1.08
C PHE A 352 -12.61 10.67 2.25
N LEU A 353 -13.19 10.03 3.24
CA LEU A 353 -12.52 9.53 4.44
C LEU A 353 -12.83 8.05 4.61
N GLY A 354 -11.96 7.18 4.14
CA GLY A 354 -12.32 5.77 4.15
C GLY A 354 -11.21 4.80 3.76
N PRO A 355 -11.61 3.52 3.63
CA PRO A 355 -10.71 2.44 3.30
C PRO A 355 -10.28 2.46 1.83
N LYS A 356 -9.06 2.00 1.56
CA LYS A 356 -8.54 1.79 0.20
C LYS A 356 -8.98 0.43 -0.34
N ASP A 357 -10.30 0.22 -0.46
CA ASP A 357 -10.90 -0.93 -1.15
C ASP A 357 -11.20 -0.53 -2.60
N GLU A 358 -10.71 -1.32 -3.57
CA GLU A 358 -10.85 -1.01 -5.01
C GLU A 358 -12.31 -0.76 -5.40
N ARG A 359 -13.25 -1.57 -4.90
CA ARG A 359 -14.68 -1.44 -5.21
C ARG A 359 -15.31 -0.16 -4.65
N ILE A 360 -14.84 0.27 -3.46
CA ILE A 360 -15.31 1.51 -2.83
C ILE A 360 -14.77 2.71 -3.61
N LEU A 361 -13.47 2.69 -3.92
CA LEU A 361 -12.82 3.78 -4.65
C LEU A 361 -13.36 3.93 -6.08
N GLU A 362 -13.64 2.83 -6.80
CA GLU A 362 -14.25 2.83 -8.12
C GLU A 362 -15.65 3.50 -8.14
N ARG A 363 -16.43 3.38 -7.05
CA ARG A 363 -17.74 4.07 -6.94
C ARG A 363 -17.63 5.59 -6.84
N GLU A 364 -16.52 6.08 -6.32
CA GLU A 364 -16.28 7.51 -6.12
C GLU A 364 -15.58 8.18 -7.32
N GLU A 365 -15.21 7.44 -8.38
CA GLU A 365 -14.49 7.95 -9.55
C GLU A 365 -15.23 9.03 -10.34
N GLY A 366 -16.55 9.06 -10.27
CA GLY A 366 -17.34 10.14 -10.87
C GLY A 366 -17.03 11.53 -10.31
N LEU A 367 -16.51 11.59 -9.08
CA LEU A 367 -16.12 12.82 -8.39
C LEU A 367 -14.60 12.94 -8.22
N PHE A 368 -13.91 11.83 -8.07
CA PHE A 368 -12.46 11.71 -7.89
C PHE A 368 -11.87 10.83 -9.00
N PRO A 369 -11.53 11.40 -10.17
CA PRO A 369 -11.06 10.63 -11.33
C PRO A 369 -9.90 9.70 -10.97
N SER A 370 -9.96 8.44 -11.41
CA SER A 370 -8.91 7.42 -11.19
C SER A 370 -8.52 7.22 -9.72
N LEU A 371 -9.45 7.37 -8.79
CA LEU A 371 -9.16 7.29 -7.36
C LEU A 371 -8.56 5.93 -6.95
N HIS A 372 -8.90 4.85 -7.66
CA HIS A 372 -8.36 3.52 -7.40
C HIS A 372 -6.83 3.41 -7.58
N GLU A 373 -6.20 4.34 -8.34
CA GLU A 373 -4.75 4.36 -8.55
C GLU A 373 -3.96 4.66 -7.25
N ILE A 374 -4.63 5.20 -6.24
CA ILE A 374 -4.04 5.39 -4.90
C ILE A 374 -3.63 4.06 -4.23
N ILE A 375 -4.17 2.92 -4.72
CA ILE A 375 -3.77 1.58 -4.31
C ILE A 375 -2.55 1.16 -5.12
N GLU A 376 -1.38 1.21 -4.50
CA GLU A 376 -0.12 0.94 -5.18
C GLU A 376 0.18 -0.57 -5.23
N TYR A 377 -0.31 -1.27 -6.23
CA TYR A 377 -0.03 -2.69 -6.45
C TYR A 377 1.39 -2.98 -6.99
N GLY A 378 2.20 -1.95 -7.28
CA GLY A 378 3.56 -2.12 -7.78
C GLY A 378 3.66 -2.77 -9.17
N TRP A 379 4.85 -3.27 -9.51
CA TRP A 379 5.15 -3.80 -10.86
C TRP A 379 4.30 -5.02 -11.25
N PHE A 380 3.97 -5.86 -10.29
CA PHE A 380 3.12 -7.03 -10.51
C PHE A 380 1.64 -6.74 -10.23
N GLY A 381 1.24 -5.46 -10.28
CA GLY A 381 -0.09 -4.99 -9.94
C GLY A 381 -1.20 -5.66 -10.74
N ILE A 382 -1.00 -5.89 -12.04
CA ILE A 382 -1.96 -6.59 -12.88
C ILE A 382 -2.23 -8.01 -12.33
N ILE A 383 -1.15 -8.74 -11.97
CA ILE A 383 -1.25 -10.08 -11.42
C ILE A 383 -1.92 -10.03 -10.03
N ALA A 384 -1.51 -9.08 -9.18
CA ALA A 384 -2.09 -8.88 -7.86
C ALA A 384 -3.60 -8.61 -7.91
N LYS A 385 -4.06 -7.72 -8.81
CA LYS A 385 -5.48 -7.42 -9.03
C LYS A 385 -6.27 -8.65 -9.50
N TRP A 386 -5.74 -9.41 -10.47
CA TRP A 386 -6.37 -10.65 -10.92
C TRP A 386 -6.50 -11.69 -9.80
N MET A 387 -5.45 -11.85 -9.01
CA MET A 387 -5.46 -12.77 -7.87
C MET A 387 -6.47 -12.30 -6.80
N LEU A 388 -6.53 -10.99 -6.50
CA LEU A 388 -7.48 -10.42 -5.56
C LEU A 388 -8.93 -10.69 -6.01
N LYS A 389 -9.25 -10.41 -7.28
CA LYS A 389 -10.59 -10.68 -7.86
C LYS A 389 -10.95 -12.16 -7.77
N GLY A 390 -9.99 -13.05 -8.07
CA GLY A 390 -10.18 -14.50 -7.92
C GLY A 390 -10.43 -14.95 -6.49
N ILE A 391 -9.67 -14.43 -5.52
CA ILE A 391 -9.85 -14.73 -4.10
C ILE A 391 -11.18 -14.17 -3.59
N GLN A 392 -11.54 -12.93 -3.96
CA GLN A 392 -12.82 -12.32 -3.59
C GLN A 392 -14.02 -13.08 -4.18
N PHE A 393 -13.90 -13.58 -5.41
CA PHE A 393 -14.93 -14.43 -6.02
C PHE A 393 -15.14 -15.70 -5.20
N ILE A 394 -14.07 -16.39 -4.79
CA ILE A 394 -14.15 -17.57 -3.94
C ILE A 394 -14.71 -17.22 -2.55
N HIS A 395 -14.26 -16.09 -1.98
CA HIS A 395 -14.69 -15.61 -0.67
C HIS A 395 -16.21 -15.36 -0.62
N HIS A 396 -16.82 -14.95 -1.73
CA HIS A 396 -18.27 -14.79 -1.82
C HIS A 396 -19.04 -16.10 -1.46
N TYR A 397 -18.47 -17.25 -1.83
CA TYR A 397 -19.07 -18.58 -1.52
C TYR A 397 -18.54 -19.20 -0.23
N VAL A 398 -17.30 -18.89 0.13
CA VAL A 398 -16.63 -19.39 1.33
C VAL A 398 -16.18 -18.18 2.15
N PRO A 399 -16.99 -17.69 3.11
CA PRO A 399 -16.79 -16.43 3.80
C PRO A 399 -15.62 -16.48 4.83
N ASN A 400 -14.43 -16.90 4.35
CA ASN A 400 -13.18 -16.91 5.10
C ASN A 400 -12.02 -16.77 4.11
N TYR A 401 -11.22 -15.70 4.24
CA TYR A 401 -10.11 -15.43 3.31
C TYR A 401 -9.02 -16.49 3.33
N GLY A 402 -8.74 -17.14 4.46
CA GLY A 402 -7.75 -18.21 4.52
C GLY A 402 -8.15 -19.42 3.69
N TRP A 403 -9.40 -19.86 3.78
CA TRP A 403 -9.93 -20.94 2.94
C TRP A 403 -10.03 -20.50 1.46
N ALA A 404 -10.40 -19.25 1.20
CA ALA A 404 -10.39 -18.71 -0.16
C ALA A 404 -8.98 -18.73 -0.79
N ILE A 405 -7.94 -18.39 -0.04
CA ILE A 405 -6.53 -18.49 -0.46
C ILE A 405 -6.17 -19.94 -0.78
N ILE A 406 -6.55 -20.90 0.06
CA ILE A 406 -6.29 -22.33 -0.16
C ILE A 406 -6.95 -22.81 -1.46
N LEU A 407 -8.23 -22.54 -1.64
CA LEU A 407 -8.97 -22.94 -2.85
C LEU A 407 -8.42 -22.26 -4.10
N PHE A 408 -8.11 -20.97 -4.03
CA PHE A 408 -7.46 -20.24 -5.12
C PHE A 408 -6.11 -20.86 -5.49
N THR A 409 -5.31 -21.27 -4.49
CA THR A 409 -4.03 -21.95 -4.70
C THR A 409 -4.21 -23.28 -5.42
N VAL A 410 -5.22 -24.06 -5.05
CA VAL A 410 -5.56 -25.33 -5.73
C VAL A 410 -5.92 -25.07 -7.19
N LEU A 411 -6.82 -24.12 -7.46
CA LEU A 411 -7.22 -23.77 -8.83
C LEU A 411 -6.03 -23.29 -9.65
N LEU A 412 -5.20 -22.41 -9.11
CA LEU A 412 -3.99 -21.92 -9.77
C LEU A 412 -3.02 -23.06 -10.10
N LYS A 413 -2.80 -23.99 -9.17
CA LYS A 413 -1.95 -25.17 -9.39
C LYS A 413 -2.53 -26.11 -10.45
N LEU A 414 -3.85 -26.27 -10.51
CA LEU A 414 -4.50 -27.06 -11.57
C LEU A 414 -4.29 -26.42 -12.96
N VAL A 415 -4.44 -25.12 -13.07
CA VAL A 415 -4.18 -24.38 -14.33
C VAL A 415 -2.71 -24.51 -14.76
N LEU A 416 -1.78 -24.43 -13.82
CA LEU A 416 -0.33 -24.53 -14.09
C LEU A 416 0.17 -25.97 -14.18
N PHE A 417 -0.69 -26.96 -13.88
CA PHE A 417 -0.29 -28.38 -13.85
C PHE A 417 0.35 -28.86 -15.15
N PRO A 418 -0.22 -28.67 -16.37
CA PRO A 418 0.39 -29.18 -17.60
C PRO A 418 1.81 -28.63 -17.82
N LEU A 419 2.02 -27.37 -17.47
CA LEU A 419 3.32 -26.72 -17.64
C LEU A 419 4.35 -27.24 -16.62
N THR A 420 3.96 -27.35 -15.35
CA THR A 420 4.84 -27.88 -14.30
C THR A 420 5.12 -29.38 -14.48
N TYR A 421 4.17 -30.14 -15.06
CA TYR A 421 4.35 -31.54 -15.41
C TYR A 421 5.43 -31.71 -16.49
N THR A 422 5.35 -31.00 -17.60
CA THR A 422 6.33 -31.10 -18.69
C THR A 422 7.75 -30.69 -18.23
N SER A 423 7.84 -29.68 -17.39
CA SER A 423 9.09 -29.26 -16.77
C SER A 423 9.69 -30.33 -15.85
N SER A 424 8.88 -30.90 -14.97
CA SER A 424 9.34 -31.94 -14.03
C SER A 424 9.78 -33.22 -14.75
N VAL A 425 9.09 -33.62 -15.82
CA VAL A 425 9.50 -34.75 -16.67
C VAL A 425 10.84 -34.45 -17.35
N SER A 426 11.04 -33.22 -17.85
CA SER A 426 12.32 -32.80 -18.45
C SER A 426 13.46 -32.84 -17.43
N MET A 427 13.22 -32.39 -16.18
CA MET A 427 14.20 -32.51 -15.09
C MET A 427 14.53 -33.95 -14.74
N ALA A 428 13.54 -34.83 -14.68
CA ALA A 428 13.76 -36.26 -14.41
C ALA A 428 14.66 -36.89 -15.49
N LYS A 429 14.36 -36.68 -16.78
CA LYS A 429 15.20 -37.13 -17.89
C LYS A 429 16.62 -36.55 -17.83
N MET A 430 16.76 -35.26 -17.47
CA MET A 430 18.07 -34.63 -17.30
C MET A 430 18.89 -35.27 -16.16
N SER A 431 18.23 -35.67 -15.07
CA SER A 431 18.86 -36.41 -13.98
C SER A 431 19.37 -37.79 -14.42
N GLU A 432 18.66 -38.48 -15.31
CA GLU A 432 19.07 -39.77 -15.89
C GLU A 432 20.32 -39.67 -16.77
N LEU A 433 20.54 -38.50 -17.39
CA LEU A 433 21.74 -38.26 -18.23
C LEU A 433 23.00 -37.93 -17.39
N GLN A 434 22.88 -37.75 -16.06
CA GLN A 434 24.01 -37.41 -15.19
C GLN A 434 25.19 -38.39 -15.28
N PRO A 435 25.04 -39.75 -15.35
CA PRO A 435 26.19 -40.63 -15.51
C PRO A 435 26.91 -40.40 -16.84
N LYS A 436 26.16 -40.14 -17.93
CA LYS A 436 26.75 -39.82 -19.24
C LYS A 436 27.51 -38.49 -19.19
N ILE A 437 26.96 -37.48 -18.57
CA ILE A 437 27.61 -36.16 -18.36
C ILE A 437 28.85 -36.29 -17.48
N LYS A 438 28.82 -37.11 -16.45
CA LYS A 438 30.00 -37.39 -15.63
C LYS A 438 31.11 -38.08 -16.42
N ALA A 439 30.76 -38.99 -17.32
CA ALA A 439 31.73 -39.62 -18.22
C ALA A 439 32.37 -38.60 -19.20
N LEU A 440 31.55 -37.68 -19.77
CA LEU A 440 32.05 -36.58 -20.58
C LEU A 440 32.99 -35.65 -19.80
N LYS A 441 32.63 -35.28 -18.56
CA LYS A 441 33.51 -34.49 -17.69
C LYS A 441 34.84 -35.16 -17.38
N LYS A 442 34.88 -36.51 -17.27
CA LYS A 442 36.12 -37.26 -17.09
C LYS A 442 37.01 -37.26 -18.36
N LYS A 443 36.41 -37.20 -19.57
CA LYS A 443 37.10 -37.08 -20.85
C LYS A 443 37.86 -35.73 -20.91
N TYR A 444 37.29 -34.66 -20.39
CA TYR A 444 37.87 -33.32 -20.38
C TYR A 444 38.48 -33.00 -19.01
N LYS A 445 39.73 -33.42 -18.78
CA LYS A 445 40.40 -33.35 -17.46
C LYS A 445 40.83 -31.93 -17.07
N ASN A 446 41.21 -31.09 -18.02
CA ASN A 446 41.68 -29.73 -17.74
C ASN A 446 40.59 -28.68 -17.88
N MET A 447 39.79 -28.51 -16.79
CA MET A 447 38.71 -27.52 -16.76
C MET A 447 39.19 -26.06 -16.65
N LYS A 448 40.50 -25.81 -16.54
CA LYS A 448 41.09 -24.46 -16.59
C LYS A 448 41.29 -23.99 -18.01
N ASP A 449 41.42 -24.92 -18.97
CA ASP A 449 41.57 -24.66 -20.41
C ASP A 449 40.21 -24.22 -21.00
N PRO A 450 40.11 -22.99 -21.58
CA PRO A 450 38.89 -22.49 -22.19
C PRO A 450 38.37 -23.36 -23.35
N GLU A 451 39.28 -23.98 -24.14
CA GLU A 451 38.92 -24.82 -25.28
C GLU A 451 38.29 -26.14 -24.82
N GLN A 452 38.89 -26.82 -23.84
CA GLN A 452 38.31 -28.05 -23.29
C GLN A 452 36.93 -27.79 -22.63
N ARG A 453 36.78 -26.64 -22.02
CA ARG A 453 35.49 -26.23 -21.42
C ARG A 453 34.44 -25.97 -22.49
N ARG A 454 34.81 -25.33 -23.61
CA ARG A 454 33.94 -25.11 -24.76
C ARG A 454 33.49 -26.43 -25.38
N ASN A 455 34.44 -27.34 -25.61
CA ASN A 455 34.15 -28.64 -26.22
C ASN A 455 33.26 -29.51 -25.33
N LEU A 456 33.49 -29.51 -24.01
CA LEU A 456 32.60 -30.15 -23.04
C LEU A 456 31.17 -29.58 -23.09
N ASN A 457 31.02 -28.26 -23.21
CA ASN A 457 29.70 -27.62 -23.29
C ASN A 457 29.00 -28.01 -24.61
N ILE A 458 29.70 -28.06 -25.71
CA ILE A 458 29.18 -28.47 -27.04
C ILE A 458 28.70 -29.93 -26.96
N GLU A 459 29.58 -30.88 -26.54
CA GLU A 459 29.21 -32.30 -26.44
C GLU A 459 28.05 -32.52 -25.44
N THR A 460 28.01 -31.76 -24.35
CA THR A 460 26.88 -31.82 -23.39
C THR A 460 25.59 -31.33 -24.03
N MET A 461 25.63 -30.24 -24.80
CA MET A 461 24.46 -29.73 -25.49
C MET A 461 23.97 -30.67 -26.61
N GLU A 462 24.90 -31.30 -27.35
CA GLU A 462 24.58 -32.33 -28.30
C GLU A 462 23.95 -33.57 -27.67
N LEU A 463 24.47 -33.98 -26.49
CA LEU A 463 23.85 -35.06 -25.72
C LEU A 463 22.40 -34.73 -25.34
N TYR A 464 22.13 -33.51 -24.87
CA TYR A 464 20.76 -33.08 -24.55
C TYR A 464 19.87 -33.07 -25.80
N LYS A 465 20.35 -32.57 -26.92
CA LYS A 465 19.62 -32.59 -28.22
C LYS A 465 19.29 -34.01 -28.66
N ARG A 466 20.28 -34.93 -28.62
CA ARG A 466 20.11 -36.32 -29.02
C ARG A 466 19.08 -37.05 -28.17
N GLU A 467 19.07 -36.78 -26.85
CA GLU A 467 18.13 -37.39 -25.91
C GLU A 467 16.79 -36.61 -25.81
N LYS A 468 16.60 -35.58 -26.66
CA LYS A 468 15.39 -34.71 -26.71
C LYS A 468 15.03 -34.10 -25.35
N VAL A 469 16.02 -33.67 -24.58
CA VAL A 469 15.88 -33.03 -23.28
C VAL A 469 16.20 -31.55 -23.38
N ASN A 470 15.25 -30.72 -22.94
CA ASN A 470 15.47 -29.26 -22.86
C ASN A 470 16.08 -28.88 -21.50
N PRO A 471 17.33 -28.42 -21.42
CA PRO A 471 17.96 -28.04 -20.17
C PRO A 471 17.30 -26.80 -19.52
N ALA A 472 16.65 -25.92 -20.30
CA ALA A 472 15.92 -24.77 -19.77
C ALA A 472 14.55 -25.17 -19.18
N GLY A 473 14.04 -26.37 -19.47
CA GLY A 473 12.77 -26.83 -18.91
C GLY A 473 12.75 -26.88 -17.39
N GLY A 474 13.90 -27.11 -16.75
CA GLY A 474 13.97 -27.22 -15.29
C GLY A 474 13.79 -25.92 -14.50
N CYS A 475 14.10 -24.76 -15.08
CA CYS A 475 13.93 -23.46 -14.43
C CYS A 475 12.57 -22.80 -14.73
N LEU A 476 11.81 -23.33 -15.70
CA LEU A 476 10.54 -22.74 -16.14
C LEU A 476 9.49 -22.59 -15.00
N PRO A 477 9.31 -23.57 -14.11
CA PRO A 477 8.39 -23.39 -12.97
C PRO A 477 8.78 -22.21 -12.07
N LEU A 478 10.08 -22.03 -11.81
CA LEU A 478 10.57 -20.92 -10.99
C LEU A 478 10.30 -19.57 -11.66
N LEU A 479 10.52 -19.46 -12.97
CA LEU A 479 10.29 -18.21 -13.70
C LEU A 479 8.81 -17.79 -13.69
N ILE A 480 7.87 -18.76 -13.74
CA ILE A 480 6.43 -18.48 -13.67
C ILE A 480 5.98 -18.21 -12.23
N GLN A 481 6.57 -18.92 -11.28
CA GLN A 481 6.24 -18.77 -9.86
C GLN A 481 6.64 -17.40 -9.31
N MET A 482 7.73 -16.78 -9.80
CA MET A 482 8.21 -15.49 -9.27
C MET A 482 7.20 -14.34 -9.46
N PRO A 483 6.63 -14.08 -10.66
CA PRO A 483 5.59 -13.06 -10.81
C PRO A 483 4.34 -13.32 -9.94
N ILE A 484 3.94 -14.57 -9.82
CA ILE A 484 2.80 -14.98 -8.97
C ILE A 484 3.11 -14.69 -7.51
N LEU A 485 4.29 -15.07 -7.05
CA LEU A 485 4.75 -14.83 -5.69
C LEU A 485 4.77 -13.35 -5.33
N PHE A 486 5.39 -12.53 -6.19
CA PHE A 486 5.46 -11.08 -5.96
C PHE A 486 4.08 -10.43 -6.05
N GLY A 487 3.23 -10.88 -6.98
CA GLY A 487 1.86 -10.42 -7.08
C GLY A 487 1.07 -10.75 -5.80
N PHE A 488 1.24 -11.95 -5.25
CA PHE A 488 0.57 -12.37 -4.02
C PHE A 488 1.09 -11.60 -2.80
N PHE A 489 2.42 -11.43 -2.69
CA PHE A 489 3.02 -10.61 -1.64
C PHE A 489 2.48 -9.18 -1.68
N GLN A 490 2.45 -8.57 -2.86
CA GLN A 490 1.95 -7.21 -3.03
C GLN A 490 0.47 -7.11 -2.66
N LEU A 491 -0.36 -8.08 -3.12
CA LEU A 491 -1.77 -8.17 -2.78
C LEU A 491 -1.98 -8.15 -1.26
N LEU A 492 -1.32 -9.05 -0.53
CA LEU A 492 -1.47 -9.16 0.91
C LEU A 492 -0.92 -7.95 1.68
N SER A 493 0.05 -7.25 1.11
CA SER A 493 0.65 -6.08 1.73
C SER A 493 -0.20 -4.82 1.59
N VAL A 494 -1.08 -4.73 0.58
CA VAL A 494 -1.85 -3.50 0.31
C VAL A 494 -3.36 -3.69 0.36
N SER A 495 -3.87 -4.93 0.33
CA SER A 495 -5.31 -5.19 0.31
C SER A 495 -5.91 -5.06 1.70
N ILE A 496 -6.80 -4.09 1.86
CA ILE A 496 -7.56 -3.91 3.10
C ILE A 496 -8.52 -5.08 3.37
N SER A 497 -8.97 -5.77 2.31
CA SER A 497 -9.93 -6.89 2.44
C SER A 497 -9.38 -8.09 3.20
N VAL A 498 -8.05 -8.22 3.30
CA VAL A 498 -7.38 -9.33 4.01
C VAL A 498 -6.88 -8.91 5.39
N ARG A 499 -6.88 -7.60 5.66
CA ARG A 499 -6.45 -7.04 6.94
C ARG A 499 -7.40 -7.45 8.06
N HIS A 500 -6.85 -7.93 9.18
CA HIS A 500 -7.59 -8.42 10.35
C HIS A 500 -8.54 -9.59 10.06
N GLU A 501 -8.37 -10.27 8.92
CA GLU A 501 -9.17 -11.46 8.62
C GLU A 501 -8.52 -12.71 9.20
N PRO A 502 -9.24 -13.45 10.07
CA PRO A 502 -8.75 -14.69 10.63
C PRO A 502 -8.84 -15.82 9.60
N TRP A 503 -7.98 -16.83 9.77
CA TRP A 503 -8.16 -18.09 9.04
C TRP A 503 -8.73 -19.19 9.93
N ALA A 504 -7.85 -19.84 10.70
CA ALA A 504 -8.19 -20.96 11.56
C ALA A 504 -7.12 -21.11 12.64
N PHE A 505 -7.47 -21.78 13.74
CA PHE A 505 -6.59 -22.07 14.86
C PHE A 505 -6.00 -20.80 15.47
N TRP A 506 -4.67 -20.64 15.37
CA TRP A 506 -3.91 -19.53 15.94
C TRP A 506 -3.73 -18.32 15.00
N ILE A 507 -4.14 -18.43 13.74
CA ILE A 507 -4.02 -17.34 12.77
C ILE A 507 -5.22 -16.40 12.91
N GLY A 508 -5.07 -15.34 13.68
CA GLY A 508 -6.08 -14.31 13.87
C GLY A 508 -6.06 -13.18 12.83
N ASP A 509 -4.97 -13.08 12.05
CA ASP A 509 -4.82 -12.07 11.01
C ASP A 509 -3.87 -12.58 9.91
N LEU A 510 -4.39 -12.64 8.68
CA LEU A 510 -3.65 -13.11 7.50
C LEU A 510 -2.65 -12.09 6.96
N SER A 511 -2.80 -10.81 7.32
CA SER A 511 -1.94 -9.72 6.82
C SER A 511 -0.64 -9.55 7.59
N ILE A 512 -0.52 -10.18 8.77
CA ILE A 512 0.67 -10.12 9.63
C ILE A 512 1.41 -11.47 9.66
N LYS A 513 2.64 -11.45 10.20
CA LYS A 513 3.43 -12.68 10.41
C LYS A 513 2.74 -13.65 11.36
N ASP A 514 3.00 -14.95 11.19
CA ASP A 514 2.51 -15.99 12.09
C ASP A 514 3.14 -15.81 13.49
N PRO A 515 2.33 -15.60 14.54
CA PRO A 515 2.81 -15.33 15.89
C PRO A 515 3.62 -16.47 16.50
N TYR A 516 3.31 -17.71 16.14
CA TYR A 516 3.98 -18.92 16.67
C TYR A 516 4.98 -19.53 15.68
N TYR A 517 5.16 -18.92 14.50
CA TYR A 517 6.07 -19.40 13.44
C TYR A 517 5.77 -20.83 12.95
N ILE A 518 4.57 -21.37 13.22
CA ILE A 518 4.20 -22.74 12.85
C ILE A 518 4.14 -22.87 11.32
N LEU A 519 3.44 -21.97 10.62
CA LEU A 519 3.36 -22.00 9.16
C LEU A 519 4.73 -21.86 8.48
N PRO A 520 5.61 -20.94 8.87
CA PRO A 520 6.98 -20.88 8.35
C PRO A 520 7.78 -22.16 8.55
N ILE A 521 7.67 -22.79 9.71
CA ILE A 521 8.36 -24.08 9.98
C ILE A 521 7.81 -25.19 9.09
N LEU A 522 6.48 -25.31 8.98
CA LEU A 522 5.82 -26.27 8.09
C LEU A 522 6.20 -26.03 6.61
N PHE A 523 6.27 -24.78 6.18
CA PHE A 523 6.79 -24.41 4.86
C PHE A 523 8.23 -24.93 4.68
N GLY A 524 9.13 -24.67 5.63
CA GLY A 524 10.53 -25.12 5.57
C GLY A 524 10.66 -26.64 5.47
N VAL A 525 9.91 -27.37 6.28
CA VAL A 525 9.88 -28.84 6.26
C VAL A 525 9.40 -29.35 4.89
N THR A 526 8.26 -28.85 4.41
CA THR A 526 7.73 -29.25 3.10
C THR A 526 8.68 -28.89 1.96
N GLN A 527 9.38 -27.76 2.04
CA GLN A 527 10.36 -27.35 1.04
C GLN A 527 11.58 -28.30 1.00
N ILE A 528 12.05 -28.76 2.15
CA ILE A 528 13.12 -29.77 2.24
C ILE A 528 12.65 -31.09 1.63
N VAL A 529 11.42 -31.52 1.91
CA VAL A 529 10.86 -32.75 1.35
C VAL A 529 10.76 -32.66 -0.18
N ILE A 530 10.24 -31.56 -0.73
CA ILE A 530 10.19 -31.31 -2.18
C ILE A 530 11.60 -31.37 -2.78
N THR A 531 12.57 -30.74 -2.13
CA THR A 531 13.97 -30.73 -2.58
C THR A 531 14.54 -32.14 -2.66
N ARG A 532 14.17 -33.03 -1.73
CA ARG A 532 14.57 -34.44 -1.77
C ARG A 532 13.85 -35.26 -2.84
N MET A 533 12.58 -34.94 -3.12
CA MET A 533 11.77 -35.63 -4.13
C MET A 533 12.14 -35.21 -5.55
N THR A 534 12.65 -33.99 -5.73
CA THR A 534 12.98 -33.45 -7.05
C THR A 534 14.33 -33.99 -7.53
N PRO A 535 14.38 -34.65 -8.71
CA PRO A 535 15.62 -35.14 -9.27
C PRO A 535 16.62 -34.00 -9.52
N SER A 536 17.83 -34.10 -8.99
CA SER A 536 18.85 -33.08 -9.17
C SER A 536 19.93 -33.52 -10.16
N SER A 537 20.27 -32.63 -11.09
CA SER A 537 21.31 -32.85 -12.11
C SER A 537 22.67 -32.23 -11.74
N GLY A 538 22.88 -31.83 -10.47
CA GLY A 538 24.06 -31.07 -10.02
C GLY A 538 25.19 -31.91 -9.43
N ASP A 539 26.40 -31.29 -9.42
CA ASP A 539 27.56 -31.81 -8.68
C ASP A 539 27.36 -31.70 -7.17
N ALA A 540 28.27 -32.29 -6.36
CA ALA A 540 28.16 -32.30 -4.90
C ALA A 540 27.99 -30.90 -4.27
N MET A 541 28.66 -29.88 -4.83
CA MET A 541 28.52 -28.49 -4.38
C MET A 541 27.11 -27.94 -4.65
N ASN A 542 26.57 -28.19 -5.85
CA ASN A 542 25.22 -27.77 -6.19
C ASN A 542 24.16 -28.44 -5.31
N LYS A 543 24.38 -29.70 -4.91
CA LYS A 543 23.51 -30.39 -3.97
C LYS A 543 23.52 -29.73 -2.58
N LYS A 544 24.71 -29.34 -2.06
CA LYS A 544 24.80 -28.62 -0.79
C LYS A 544 24.01 -27.30 -0.81
N ILE A 545 24.19 -26.51 -1.88
CA ILE A 545 23.46 -25.25 -2.06
C ILE A 545 21.94 -25.53 -2.14
N MET A 546 21.51 -26.56 -2.86
CA MET A 546 20.11 -26.93 -3.01
C MET A 546 19.45 -27.29 -1.67
N TYR A 547 20.18 -27.91 -0.73
CA TYR A 547 19.66 -28.19 0.62
C TYR A 547 19.77 -27.01 1.59
N LEU A 548 20.70 -26.08 1.36
CA LEU A 548 20.83 -24.87 2.19
C LEU A 548 19.74 -23.83 1.87
N MET A 549 19.31 -23.76 0.59
CA MET A 549 18.30 -22.80 0.12
C MET A 549 16.98 -22.87 0.89
N PRO A 550 16.35 -24.05 1.13
CA PRO A 550 15.12 -24.12 1.92
C PRO A 550 15.27 -23.54 3.32
N VAL A 551 16.39 -23.78 3.98
CA VAL A 551 16.68 -23.25 5.32
C VAL A 551 16.74 -21.72 5.26
N PHE A 552 17.49 -21.18 4.30
CA PHE A 552 17.61 -19.73 4.10
C PHE A 552 16.24 -19.09 3.79
N PHE A 553 15.44 -19.67 2.89
CA PHE A 553 14.11 -19.16 2.60
C PHE A 553 13.16 -19.22 3.80
N THR A 554 13.29 -20.22 4.65
CA THR A 554 12.50 -20.31 5.89
C THR A 554 12.74 -19.08 6.77
N PHE A 555 14.00 -18.64 6.92
CA PHE A 555 14.32 -17.43 7.70
C PHE A 555 13.68 -16.15 7.11
N ILE A 556 13.60 -16.05 5.78
CA ILE A 556 12.90 -14.92 5.14
C ILE A 556 11.41 -14.99 5.45
N VAL A 557 10.82 -16.18 5.34
CA VAL A 557 9.38 -16.42 5.51
C VAL A 557 8.90 -16.16 6.94
N LEU A 558 9.78 -16.24 7.96
CA LEU A 558 9.44 -15.92 9.35
C LEU A 558 8.83 -14.51 9.53
N ASN A 559 9.22 -13.56 8.67
CA ASN A 559 8.78 -12.17 8.76
C ASN A 559 7.72 -11.78 7.71
N LEU A 560 7.23 -12.77 6.94
CA LEU A 560 6.21 -12.52 5.92
C LEU A 560 4.79 -12.70 6.48
N PRO A 561 3.77 -12.07 5.85
CA PRO A 561 2.37 -12.27 6.22
C PRO A 561 1.96 -13.75 6.23
N SER A 562 1.17 -14.13 7.24
CA SER A 562 0.72 -15.51 7.40
C SER A 562 -0.11 -16.02 6.22
N GLY A 563 -0.88 -15.16 5.56
CA GLY A 563 -1.60 -15.49 4.32
C GLY A 563 -0.68 -15.88 3.17
N LEU A 564 0.49 -15.22 3.03
CA LEU A 564 1.49 -15.59 2.02
C LEU A 564 2.16 -16.92 2.37
N THR A 565 2.48 -17.10 3.65
CA THR A 565 3.07 -18.34 4.13
C THR A 565 2.10 -19.52 3.97
N LEU A 566 0.80 -19.30 4.21
CA LEU A 566 -0.27 -20.27 3.97
C LEU A 566 -0.35 -20.67 2.49
N TYR A 567 -0.38 -19.66 1.58
CA TYR A 567 -0.32 -19.91 0.14
C TYR A 567 0.89 -20.78 -0.23
N TRP A 568 2.07 -20.45 0.26
CA TRP A 568 3.29 -21.20 -0.04
C TRP A 568 3.27 -22.63 0.54
N PHE A 569 2.83 -22.77 1.77
CA PHE A 569 2.71 -24.08 2.41
C PHE A 569 1.76 -25.00 1.62
N VAL A 570 0.56 -24.52 1.28
CA VAL A 570 -0.42 -25.28 0.47
C VAL A 570 0.12 -25.57 -0.93
N SER A 571 0.78 -24.57 -1.56
CA SER A 571 1.46 -24.76 -2.84
C SER A 571 2.50 -25.88 -2.80
N ASN A 572 3.27 -25.98 -1.70
CA ASN A 572 4.25 -27.02 -1.48
C ASN A 572 3.59 -28.40 -1.32
N LEU A 573 2.52 -28.50 -0.53
CA LEU A 573 1.78 -29.77 -0.35
C LEU A 573 1.27 -30.30 -1.71
N LEU A 574 0.68 -29.43 -2.51
CA LEU A 574 0.20 -29.81 -3.85
C LEU A 574 1.36 -30.22 -4.76
N GLN A 575 2.48 -29.52 -4.68
CA GLN A 575 3.69 -29.84 -5.45
C GLN A 575 4.30 -31.18 -5.02
N MET A 576 4.27 -31.53 -3.73
CA MET A 576 4.70 -32.86 -3.26
C MET A 576 3.84 -33.97 -3.87
N GLY A 577 2.51 -33.82 -3.84
CA GLY A 577 1.59 -34.78 -4.48
C GLY A 577 1.86 -34.91 -5.98
N GLN A 578 2.01 -33.78 -6.68
CA GLN A 578 2.34 -33.74 -8.10
C GLN A 578 3.67 -34.42 -8.40
N GLN A 579 4.72 -34.13 -7.64
CA GLN A 579 6.05 -34.71 -7.82
C GLN A 579 6.07 -36.22 -7.57
N HIS A 580 5.28 -36.68 -6.59
CA HIS A 580 5.12 -38.11 -6.32
C HIS A 580 4.54 -38.86 -7.55
N ILE A 581 3.46 -38.32 -8.12
CA ILE A 581 2.82 -38.91 -9.33
C ILE A 581 3.82 -38.92 -10.51
N ILE A 582 4.57 -37.84 -10.69
CA ILE A 582 5.55 -37.74 -11.77
C ILE A 582 6.66 -38.76 -11.59
N ASN A 583 7.22 -38.88 -10.40
CA ASN A 583 8.28 -39.83 -10.09
C ASN A 583 7.81 -41.27 -10.35
N GLN A 584 6.60 -41.63 -9.96
CA GLN A 584 6.04 -42.97 -10.26
C GLN A 584 5.95 -43.24 -11.76
N LYS A 585 5.42 -42.27 -12.56
CA LYS A 585 5.30 -42.43 -14.02
C LYS A 585 6.65 -42.56 -14.70
N VAL A 586 7.63 -41.73 -14.30
CA VAL A 586 8.98 -41.79 -14.86
C VAL A 586 9.68 -43.11 -14.52
N HIS A 587 9.52 -43.60 -13.28
CA HIS A 587 10.07 -44.92 -12.91
C HIS A 587 9.42 -46.08 -13.65
N ALA A 588 8.10 -46.05 -13.87
CA ALA A 588 7.38 -47.08 -14.64
C ALA A 588 7.89 -47.10 -16.11
N ALA A 589 7.91 -45.95 -16.77
CA ALA A 589 8.40 -45.83 -18.17
C ALA A 589 9.84 -46.34 -18.32
N ARG A 590 10.70 -46.03 -17.34
CA ARG A 590 12.09 -46.52 -17.34
C ARG A 590 12.19 -48.04 -17.23
N LYS A 591 11.34 -48.63 -16.37
CA LYS A 591 11.31 -50.09 -16.19
C LYS A 591 10.92 -50.80 -17.49
N GLU A 592 9.94 -50.26 -18.20
CA GLU A 592 9.50 -50.76 -19.51
C GLU A 592 10.65 -50.67 -20.55
N GLU A 593 11.27 -49.52 -20.68
CA GLU A 593 12.39 -49.31 -21.63
C GLU A 593 13.58 -50.27 -21.34
N LEU A 594 13.93 -50.44 -20.07
CA LEU A 594 14.98 -51.37 -19.68
C LEU A 594 14.63 -52.84 -20.01
N THR A 595 13.35 -53.17 -19.91
CA THR A 595 12.85 -54.53 -20.23
C THR A 595 12.89 -54.76 -21.75
N GLU A 596 12.49 -53.79 -22.55
CA GLU A 596 12.56 -53.85 -24.00
C GLU A 596 14.02 -53.93 -24.52
N ARG A 597 14.91 -53.09 -23.99
CA ARG A 597 16.35 -53.19 -24.34
C ARG A 597 16.98 -54.52 -23.98
N LYS A 598 16.54 -55.18 -22.89
CA LYS A 598 16.97 -56.52 -22.52
C LYS A 598 16.43 -57.56 -23.49
N LYS A 599 15.18 -57.43 -23.94
CA LYS A 599 14.56 -58.34 -24.95
C LYS A 599 15.27 -58.22 -26.33
N GLU A 600 15.54 -56.97 -26.75
CA GLU A 600 16.29 -56.69 -28.00
C GLU A 600 17.72 -57.29 -27.98
N LYS A 601 18.45 -57.06 -26.86
CA LYS A 601 19.78 -57.69 -26.70
C LYS A 601 19.74 -59.22 -26.70
N ARG A 602 18.72 -59.83 -26.14
CA ARG A 602 18.54 -61.31 -26.18
C ARG A 602 18.26 -61.80 -27.61
N LYS A 603 17.43 -61.03 -28.37
CA LYS A 603 17.17 -61.36 -29.78
C LYS A 603 18.37 -61.15 -30.69
N ALA A 604 19.29 -60.23 -30.36
CA ALA A 604 20.51 -59.99 -31.14
C ALA A 604 21.63 -61.00 -30.85
N ILE A 605 21.53 -61.82 -29.82
CA ILE A 605 22.52 -62.83 -29.42
C ILE A 605 22.03 -64.27 -29.79
N SER A 606 20.73 -64.45 -30.00
CA SER A 606 20.15 -65.68 -30.60
C SER A 606 20.13 -65.60 -32.12
#